data_6de612b29be170aa01f98e0a86713f41
#
_entry.id   6de612b29be170aa01f98e0a86713f41
#
_cell.length_a   1.000
_cell.length_b   1.000
_cell.length_c   1.000
_cell.angle_alpha   90.00
_cell.angle_beta   90.00
_cell.angle_gamma   90.00
#
_symmetry.space_group_name_H-M   'P 1'
#
loop_
_entity.id
_entity.type
_entity.pdbx_description
1 polymer ?
#
loop_
_entity_poly.entity_id
_entity_poly.type
_entity_poly.pdbx_seq_one_letter_code
_entity_poly.pdbx_strand_id
1 'polypeptide(L)'
;LYNEAQLSDNPSLTESQLGFSPFVIDMFRTNEDPIMFPNVDWNDYLFKNLAWQTQHNLTLSGGGERFRYFVSLGYLLQDGMLKQLGESYDPNYQYKRFNYRSNVDIDITKSTLLKVNIGGHVGAKREPRTDELWRKVLWSTPFSSPGIVDGKLISNIYSNRYISIGERSCPLDYYYNYGYNVDTDNVLNLDLALEQKLDFITPGLSMNIKGAYNTNYNVKASRTPS
;
A
#
# COMPACT_ATOMS: atom_id res chain seq x y z
N LEU A 1 -33.98 -8.07 12.73
CA LEU A 1 -34.11 -7.70 11.29
C LEU A 1 -34.25 -8.91 10.37
N TYR A 2 -33.28 -9.86 10.31
CA TYR A 2 -33.36 -11.00 9.37
C TYR A 2 -34.57 -11.90 9.65
N ASN A 3 -34.76 -12.34 10.89
CA ASN A 3 -35.92 -13.13 11.29
C ASN A 3 -37.25 -12.37 11.09
N GLU A 4 -37.26 -11.07 11.32
CA GLU A 4 -38.41 -10.21 11.09
C GLU A 4 -38.78 -10.15 9.61
N ALA A 5 -37.76 -10.05 8.72
CA ALA A 5 -37.98 -10.11 7.28
C ALA A 5 -38.56 -11.46 6.86
N GLN A 6 -38.04 -12.58 7.36
CA GLN A 6 -38.56 -13.90 7.10
C GLN A 6 -40.03 -14.06 7.53
N LEU A 7 -40.35 -13.54 8.73
CA LEU A 7 -41.74 -13.56 9.24
C LEU A 7 -42.69 -12.61 8.48
N SER A 8 -42.16 -11.54 7.91
CA SER A 8 -42.90 -10.63 7.05
C SER A 8 -43.25 -11.32 5.73
N ASP A 9 -42.32 -12.10 5.18
CA ASP A 9 -42.56 -12.84 3.92
C ASP A 9 -43.43 -14.09 4.14
N ASN A 10 -43.28 -14.76 5.28
CA ASN A 10 -44.07 -15.93 5.64
C ASN A 10 -44.40 -15.95 7.15
N PRO A 11 -45.56 -15.40 7.56
CA PRO A 11 -45.96 -15.31 8.97
C PRO A 11 -46.21 -16.65 9.67
N SER A 12 -46.28 -17.77 8.91
CA SER A 12 -46.52 -19.12 9.46
C SER A 12 -45.22 -19.84 9.90
N LEU A 13 -44.05 -19.23 9.75
CA LEU A 13 -42.80 -19.83 10.18
C LEU A 13 -42.76 -19.99 11.70
N THR A 14 -42.34 -21.17 12.12
CA THR A 14 -42.03 -21.44 13.55
C THR A 14 -40.62 -20.96 13.91
N GLU A 15 -40.34 -20.76 15.21
CA GLU A 15 -39.01 -20.34 15.68
C GLU A 15 -37.88 -21.27 15.19
N SER A 16 -38.13 -22.57 15.06
CA SER A 16 -37.15 -23.55 14.57
C SER A 16 -36.86 -23.44 13.06
N GLN A 17 -37.67 -22.72 12.32
CA GLN A 17 -37.53 -22.48 10.87
C GLN A 17 -36.90 -21.11 10.59
N LEU A 18 -36.73 -20.28 11.59
CA LEU A 18 -36.05 -18.99 11.45
C LEU A 18 -34.54 -19.17 11.24
N GLY A 19 -33.95 -18.28 10.49
CA GLY A 19 -32.50 -18.31 10.19
C GLY A 19 -31.61 -18.19 11.43
N PHE A 20 -32.07 -17.48 12.45
CA PHE A 20 -31.45 -17.42 13.77
C PHE A 20 -32.43 -17.83 14.84
N SER A 21 -32.12 -18.91 15.59
CA SER A 21 -32.92 -19.29 16.72
C SER A 21 -32.79 -18.27 17.87
N PRO A 22 -33.78 -18.19 18.80
CA PRO A 22 -33.68 -17.33 19.99
C PRO A 22 -32.40 -17.56 20.79
N PHE A 23 -31.97 -18.81 20.91
CA PHE A 23 -30.71 -19.19 21.55
C PHE A 23 -29.50 -18.50 20.89
N VAL A 24 -29.39 -18.56 19.55
CA VAL A 24 -28.30 -17.95 18.82
C VAL A 24 -28.28 -16.41 19.00
N ILE A 25 -29.46 -15.79 18.97
CA ILE A 25 -29.60 -14.35 19.19
C ILE A 25 -29.13 -13.96 20.61
N ASP A 26 -29.46 -14.79 21.60
CA ASP A 26 -29.08 -14.56 22.98
C ASP A 26 -27.55 -14.72 23.16
N MET A 27 -26.94 -15.75 22.59
CA MET A 27 -25.48 -15.95 22.59
C MET A 27 -24.74 -14.74 21.98
N PHE A 28 -25.24 -14.15 20.91
CA PHE A 28 -24.66 -12.91 20.36
C PHE A 28 -24.87 -11.69 21.26
N ARG A 29 -25.99 -11.63 21.98
CA ARG A 29 -26.30 -10.52 22.90
C ARG A 29 -25.49 -10.58 24.18
N THR A 30 -25.34 -11.77 24.76
CA THR A 30 -24.61 -12.00 26.02
C THR A 30 -23.11 -12.12 25.83
N ASN A 31 -22.67 -12.46 24.61
CA ASN A 31 -21.26 -12.74 24.27
C ASN A 31 -20.63 -13.82 25.16
N GLU A 32 -21.40 -14.83 25.55
CA GLU A 32 -20.94 -15.92 26.43
C GLU A 32 -19.89 -16.83 25.77
N ASP A 33 -19.99 -17.05 24.46
CA ASP A 33 -19.02 -17.84 23.70
C ASP A 33 -18.62 -17.12 22.41
N PRO A 34 -17.64 -16.20 22.50
CA PRO A 34 -17.23 -15.39 21.36
C PRO A 34 -16.46 -16.18 20.28
N ILE A 35 -16.08 -17.44 20.58
CA ILE A 35 -15.43 -18.32 19.58
C ILE A 35 -16.48 -18.99 18.71
N MET A 36 -17.52 -19.57 19.34
CA MET A 36 -18.59 -20.25 18.63
C MET A 36 -19.65 -19.30 18.06
N PHE A 37 -19.84 -18.14 18.71
CA PHE A 37 -20.79 -17.11 18.32
C PHE A 37 -20.07 -15.75 18.21
N PRO A 38 -19.11 -15.63 17.28
CA PRO A 38 -18.33 -14.41 17.15
C PRO A 38 -19.21 -13.25 16.69
N ASN A 39 -18.92 -12.06 17.22
CA ASN A 39 -19.58 -10.82 16.82
C ASN A 39 -18.51 -9.77 16.54
N VAL A 40 -17.82 -9.93 15.42
CA VAL A 40 -16.64 -9.16 15.05
C VAL A 40 -17.03 -7.99 14.14
N ASP A 41 -16.66 -6.79 14.51
CA ASP A 41 -16.60 -5.66 13.58
C ASP A 41 -15.29 -5.74 12.80
N TRP A 42 -15.37 -6.22 11.57
CA TRP A 42 -14.21 -6.43 10.70
C TRP A 42 -13.51 -5.13 10.32
N ASN A 43 -14.22 -4.01 10.30
CA ASN A 43 -13.59 -2.71 10.04
C ASN A 43 -12.72 -2.29 11.22
N ASP A 44 -13.28 -2.31 12.43
CA ASP A 44 -12.51 -1.98 13.63
C ASP A 44 -11.41 -3.01 13.90
N TYR A 45 -11.64 -4.28 13.58
CA TYR A 45 -10.66 -5.35 13.75
C TYR A 45 -9.44 -5.17 12.84
N LEU A 46 -9.64 -4.85 11.56
CA LEU A 46 -8.60 -4.84 10.52
C LEU A 46 -7.96 -3.49 10.30
N PHE A 47 -8.69 -2.39 10.50
CA PHE A 47 -8.18 -1.08 10.12
C PHE A 47 -7.69 -0.26 11.29
N LYS A 48 -6.63 0.48 11.06
CA LYS A 48 -6.15 1.55 11.93
C LYS A 48 -7.05 2.78 11.75
N ASN A 49 -7.23 3.56 12.80
CA ASN A 49 -7.91 4.84 12.70
C ASN A 49 -7.10 5.89 11.94
N LEU A 50 -5.77 5.73 11.89
CA LEU A 50 -4.84 6.64 11.22
C LEU A 50 -3.74 5.86 10.51
N ALA A 51 -3.35 6.31 9.33
CA ALA A 51 -2.12 5.90 8.66
C ALA A 51 -1.18 7.10 8.56
N TRP A 52 0.11 6.85 8.79
CA TRP A 52 1.13 7.89 8.78
C TRP A 52 1.74 8.03 7.39
N GLN A 53 1.94 9.28 7.01
CA GLN A 53 2.79 9.63 5.88
C GLN A 53 3.79 10.66 6.33
N THR A 54 5.07 10.42 6.01
CA THR A 54 6.14 11.39 6.28
C THR A 54 6.87 11.70 4.99
N GLN A 55 7.21 12.97 4.82
CA GLN A 55 8.00 13.42 3.68
C GLN A 55 9.08 14.38 4.16
N HIS A 56 10.31 14.11 3.75
CA HIS A 56 11.48 14.91 4.07
C HIS A 56 12.15 15.33 2.78
N ASN A 57 12.51 16.61 2.67
CA ASN A 57 13.23 17.15 1.54
C ASN A 57 14.44 17.94 2.03
N LEU A 58 15.58 17.67 1.43
CA LEU A 58 16.82 18.41 1.65
C LEU A 58 17.26 19.03 0.31
N THR A 59 17.50 20.32 0.30
CA THR A 59 18.00 21.02 -0.87
C THR A 59 19.25 21.79 -0.51
N LEU A 60 20.28 21.62 -1.33
CA LEU A 60 21.55 22.33 -1.23
C LEU A 60 21.81 23.01 -2.58
N SER A 61 22.17 24.27 -2.53
CA SER A 61 22.59 25.00 -3.72
C SER A 61 23.73 25.93 -3.40
N GLY A 62 24.59 26.12 -4.35
CA GLY A 62 25.72 27.02 -4.20
C GLY A 62 26.49 27.17 -5.50
N GLY A 63 27.56 27.94 -5.43
CA GLY A 63 28.41 28.13 -6.59
C GLY A 63 29.50 29.17 -6.35
N GLY A 64 30.33 29.31 -7.35
CA GLY A 64 31.41 30.28 -7.44
C GLY A 64 31.47 30.88 -8.83
N GLU A 65 32.60 31.49 -9.18
CA GLU A 65 32.77 32.15 -10.47
C GLU A 65 32.68 31.20 -11.68
N ARG A 66 33.02 29.91 -11.48
CA ARG A 66 33.14 28.93 -12.55
C ARG A 66 32.24 27.71 -12.41
N PHE A 67 31.48 27.60 -11.32
CA PHE A 67 30.58 26.46 -11.15
C PHE A 67 29.35 26.86 -10.34
N ARG A 68 28.24 26.25 -10.66
CA ARG A 68 26.96 26.35 -9.94
C ARG A 68 26.43 24.94 -9.73
N TYR A 69 25.90 24.67 -8.56
CA TYR A 69 25.29 23.40 -8.28
C TYR A 69 23.98 23.53 -7.52
N PHE A 70 23.14 22.58 -7.76
CA PHE A 70 21.89 22.36 -7.06
C PHE A 70 21.74 20.86 -6.82
N VAL A 71 21.51 20.45 -5.56
CA VAL A 71 21.26 19.07 -5.17
C VAL A 71 19.97 19.04 -4.35
N SER A 72 19.07 18.13 -4.68
CA SER A 72 17.84 17.90 -3.94
C SER A 72 17.67 16.40 -3.68
N LEU A 73 17.40 16.06 -2.42
CA LEU A 73 17.10 14.72 -1.95
C LEU A 73 15.74 14.75 -1.28
N GLY A 74 14.90 13.77 -1.60
CA GLY A 74 13.58 13.63 -1.03
C GLY A 74 13.35 12.21 -0.55
N TYR A 75 12.72 12.05 0.60
CA TYR A 75 12.29 10.76 1.14
C TYR A 75 10.82 10.82 1.50
N LEU A 76 10.06 9.87 0.99
CA LEU A 76 8.64 9.67 1.29
C LEU A 76 8.47 8.28 1.90
N LEU A 77 7.77 8.22 3.03
CA LEU A 77 7.25 6.99 3.61
C LEU A 77 5.75 7.14 3.80
N GLN A 78 4.99 6.24 3.23
CA GLN A 78 3.54 6.12 3.41
C GLN A 78 3.21 4.74 3.96
N ASP A 79 2.52 4.70 5.08
CA ASP A 79 2.08 3.47 5.72
C ASP A 79 0.64 3.13 5.33
N GLY A 80 0.26 1.87 5.46
CA GLY A 80 -1.08 1.41 5.15
C GLY A 80 -2.02 1.46 6.35
N MET A 81 -3.30 1.35 6.05
CA MET A 81 -4.39 1.41 7.03
C MET A 81 -4.63 0.10 7.78
N LEU A 82 -4.09 -1.04 7.32
CA LEU A 82 -4.32 -2.32 7.95
C LEU A 82 -3.50 -2.48 9.23
N LYS A 83 -4.10 -3.10 10.24
CA LYS A 83 -3.42 -3.45 11.50
C LYS A 83 -2.50 -4.65 11.28
N GLN A 84 -1.38 -4.69 11.99
CA GLN A 84 -0.56 -5.90 12.11
C GLN A 84 -1.09 -6.71 13.28
N LEU A 85 -1.49 -7.94 13.02
CA LEU A 85 -2.23 -8.77 13.98
C LEU A 85 -1.39 -9.94 14.56
N GLY A 86 -0.07 -9.83 14.51
CA GLY A 86 0.84 -10.78 15.18
C GLY A 86 1.27 -12.00 14.35
N GLU A 87 0.96 -12.03 13.06
CA GLU A 87 1.46 -13.06 12.15
C GLU A 87 2.97 -12.93 11.87
N SER A 88 3.56 -13.98 11.30
CA SER A 88 5.01 -14.06 11.05
C SER A 88 5.54 -13.02 10.05
N TYR A 89 4.67 -12.39 9.27
CA TYR A 89 4.99 -11.33 8.33
C TYR A 89 3.88 -10.29 8.27
N ASP A 90 4.23 -9.08 7.84
CA ASP A 90 3.29 -7.98 7.67
C ASP A 90 3.02 -7.75 6.17
N PRO A 91 1.85 -8.17 5.64
CA PRO A 91 1.49 -7.95 4.25
C PRO A 91 0.95 -6.53 3.99
N ASN A 92 0.86 -5.67 5.01
CA ASN A 92 0.26 -4.35 4.92
C ASN A 92 0.84 -3.52 3.78
N TYR A 93 0.02 -2.62 3.27
CA TYR A 93 0.46 -1.64 2.29
C TYR A 93 1.53 -0.72 2.88
N GLN A 94 2.64 -0.55 2.17
CA GLN A 94 3.68 0.41 2.50
C GLN A 94 4.33 0.92 1.22
N TYR A 95 4.49 2.24 1.12
CA TYR A 95 5.21 2.85 0.01
C TYR A 95 6.39 3.67 0.55
N LYS A 96 7.57 3.39 0.03
CA LYS A 96 8.82 4.12 0.29
C LYS A 96 9.34 4.65 -1.02
N ARG A 97 9.73 5.93 -1.05
CA ARG A 97 10.32 6.53 -2.25
C ARG A 97 11.45 7.46 -1.87
N PHE A 98 12.58 7.24 -2.51
CA PHE A 98 13.72 8.13 -2.45
C PHE A 98 13.88 8.84 -3.79
N ASN A 99 13.82 10.18 -3.79
CA ASN A 99 14.02 11.03 -4.96
C ASN A 99 15.38 11.69 -4.86
N TYR A 100 16.06 11.84 -5.98
CA TYR A 100 17.32 12.56 -6.06
C TYR A 100 17.38 13.40 -7.32
N ARG A 101 17.98 14.57 -7.19
CA ARG A 101 18.25 15.46 -8.31
C ARG A 101 19.55 16.22 -8.06
N SER A 102 20.39 16.30 -9.08
CA SER A 102 21.60 17.12 -9.07
C SER A 102 21.71 17.83 -10.41
N ASN A 103 21.91 19.14 -10.36
CA ASN A 103 22.21 19.96 -11.53
C ASN A 103 23.55 20.63 -11.26
N VAL A 104 24.48 20.50 -12.19
CA VAL A 104 25.80 21.09 -12.07
C VAL A 104 26.14 21.79 -13.38
N ASP A 105 26.44 23.09 -13.30
CA ASP A 105 26.93 23.91 -14.40
C ASP A 105 28.40 24.26 -14.14
N ILE A 106 29.25 23.97 -15.10
CA ILE A 106 30.71 24.20 -15.02
C ILE A 106 31.17 25.04 -16.19
N ASP A 107 31.64 26.23 -15.93
CA ASP A 107 32.34 27.07 -16.92
C ASP A 107 33.76 26.52 -17.11
N ILE A 108 33.94 25.58 -18.08
CA ILE A 108 35.25 24.99 -18.40
C ILE A 108 36.21 26.05 -18.87
N THR A 109 35.71 26.93 -19.73
CA THR A 109 36.42 28.14 -20.17
C THR A 109 35.44 29.33 -20.17
N LYS A 110 35.90 30.54 -20.50
CA LYS A 110 35.04 31.74 -20.64
C LYS A 110 33.99 31.57 -21.76
N SER A 111 34.22 30.65 -22.69
CA SER A 111 33.34 30.39 -23.85
C SER A 111 32.70 29.00 -23.83
N THR A 112 33.04 28.13 -22.88
CA THR A 112 32.59 26.73 -22.86
C THR A 112 31.91 26.45 -21.52
N LEU A 113 30.63 26.09 -21.56
CA LEU A 113 29.82 25.70 -20.40
C LEU A 113 29.39 24.24 -20.55
N LEU A 114 29.70 23.43 -19.54
CA LEU A 114 29.21 22.06 -19.38
C LEU A 114 28.06 22.07 -18.37
N LYS A 115 26.93 21.48 -18.74
CA LYS A 115 25.78 21.23 -17.85
C LYS A 115 25.61 19.74 -17.66
N VAL A 116 25.51 19.31 -16.41
CA VAL A 116 25.28 17.92 -16.01
C VAL A 116 24.04 17.88 -15.14
N ASN A 117 22.99 17.20 -15.60
CA ASN A 117 21.79 17.02 -14.83
C ASN A 117 21.56 15.52 -14.59
N ILE A 118 21.42 15.15 -13.34
CA ILE A 118 21.10 13.78 -12.94
C ILE A 118 19.85 13.87 -12.06
N GLY A 119 18.87 13.01 -12.31
CA GLY A 119 17.69 12.94 -11.50
C GLY A 119 16.98 11.62 -11.62
N GLY A 120 16.18 11.32 -10.62
CA GLY A 120 15.41 10.08 -10.63
C GLY A 120 14.81 9.76 -9.29
N HIS A 121 14.37 8.51 -9.18
CA HIS A 121 13.88 7.98 -7.92
C HIS A 121 14.03 6.46 -7.84
N VAL A 122 14.01 5.97 -6.61
CA VAL A 122 13.84 4.57 -6.27
C VAL A 122 12.62 4.47 -5.39
N GLY A 123 11.60 3.74 -5.86
CA GLY A 123 10.36 3.47 -5.16
C GLY A 123 10.26 1.99 -4.79
N ALA A 124 9.67 1.69 -3.63
CA ALA A 124 9.31 0.35 -3.23
C ALA A 124 7.90 0.36 -2.65
N LYS A 125 6.98 -0.33 -3.32
CA LYS A 125 5.60 -0.51 -2.91
C LYS A 125 5.39 -1.95 -2.45
N ARG A 126 4.95 -2.12 -1.22
CA ARG A 126 4.47 -3.40 -0.70
C ARG A 126 2.96 -3.34 -0.61
N GLU A 127 2.28 -4.43 -0.96
CA GLU A 127 0.83 -4.55 -0.87
C GLU A 127 0.40 -6.00 -0.68
N PRO A 128 -0.76 -6.29 -0.05
CA PRO A 128 -1.34 -7.62 -0.02
C PRO A 128 -1.47 -8.18 -1.44
N ARG A 129 -1.24 -9.48 -1.59
CA ARG A 129 -1.29 -10.15 -2.90
C ARG A 129 -2.71 -10.50 -3.36
N THR A 130 -3.72 -9.88 -2.82
CA THR A 130 -5.11 -10.15 -3.17
C THR A 130 -5.92 -8.88 -3.32
N ASP A 131 -6.67 -8.78 -4.39
CA ASP A 131 -7.70 -7.75 -4.66
C ASP A 131 -9.03 -8.09 -3.99
N GLU A 132 -9.16 -9.33 -3.53
CA GLU A 132 -10.38 -9.81 -2.87
C GLU A 132 -10.53 -9.31 -1.42
N LEU A 133 -9.42 -8.86 -0.79
CA LEU A 133 -9.43 -8.46 0.61
C LEU A 133 -10.52 -7.43 0.93
N TRP A 134 -10.59 -6.36 0.15
CA TRP A 134 -11.57 -5.28 0.35
C TRP A 134 -13.01 -5.78 0.20
N ARG A 135 -13.25 -6.58 -0.83
CA ARG A 135 -14.56 -7.20 -1.04
C ARG A 135 -14.93 -8.10 0.13
N LYS A 136 -13.99 -8.91 0.62
CA LYS A 136 -14.22 -9.82 1.75
C LYS A 136 -14.47 -9.08 3.05
N VAL A 137 -13.75 -8.01 3.34
CA VAL A 137 -14.02 -7.17 4.51
C VAL A 137 -15.42 -6.59 4.47
N LEU A 138 -15.85 -6.05 3.32
CA LEU A 138 -17.16 -5.44 3.16
C LEU A 138 -18.33 -6.44 3.20
N TRP A 139 -18.09 -7.69 2.79
CA TRP A 139 -19.15 -8.70 2.69
C TRP A 139 -19.13 -9.71 3.84
N SER A 140 -18.08 -9.75 4.63
CA SER A 140 -17.99 -10.65 5.77
C SER A 140 -18.99 -10.26 6.85
N THR A 141 -19.72 -11.26 7.32
CA THR A 141 -20.64 -11.07 8.42
C THR A 141 -19.88 -11.06 9.77
N PRO A 142 -20.41 -10.38 10.80
CA PRO A 142 -19.79 -10.37 12.13
C PRO A 142 -19.54 -11.76 12.72
N PHE A 143 -20.29 -12.75 12.28
CA PHE A 143 -20.24 -14.14 12.76
C PHE A 143 -19.45 -15.09 11.83
N SER A 144 -18.72 -14.57 10.86
CA SER A 144 -17.96 -15.42 9.91
C SER A 144 -16.79 -16.13 10.56
N SER A 145 -16.11 -15.49 11.52
CA SER A 145 -14.96 -16.02 12.24
C SER A 145 -14.72 -15.20 13.51
N PRO A 146 -14.15 -15.79 14.57
CA PRO A 146 -13.65 -15.04 15.73
C PRO A 146 -12.33 -14.31 15.47
N GLY A 147 -11.70 -14.50 14.30
CA GLY A 147 -10.40 -13.92 14.00
C GLY A 147 -9.23 -14.75 14.52
N ILE A 148 -8.32 -14.10 15.25
CA ILE A 148 -7.15 -14.75 15.87
C ILE A 148 -7.48 -15.08 17.31
N VAL A 149 -7.40 -16.38 17.64
CA VAL A 149 -7.62 -16.91 18.99
C VAL A 149 -6.35 -17.65 19.41
N ASP A 150 -5.80 -17.30 20.55
CA ASP A 150 -4.55 -17.87 21.09
C ASP A 150 -3.39 -17.87 20.08
N GLY A 151 -3.26 -16.78 19.31
CA GLY A 151 -2.24 -16.62 18.28
C GLY A 151 -2.44 -17.47 17.02
N LYS A 152 -3.60 -18.11 16.87
CA LYS A 152 -3.95 -18.90 15.69
C LYS A 152 -5.10 -18.27 14.93
N LEU A 153 -4.95 -18.18 13.62
CA LEU A 153 -6.00 -17.73 12.74
C LEU A 153 -7.11 -18.80 12.62
N ILE A 154 -8.33 -18.41 12.96
CA ILE A 154 -9.52 -19.22 12.75
C ILE A 154 -10.20 -18.76 11.45
N SER A 155 -9.95 -19.46 10.36
CA SER A 155 -10.41 -19.07 9.02
C SER A 155 -11.93 -19.09 8.87
N ASN A 156 -12.59 -20.01 9.56
CA ASN A 156 -14.05 -20.14 9.50
C ASN A 156 -14.59 -20.99 10.67
N ILE A 157 -15.90 -20.91 10.86
CA ILE A 157 -16.62 -21.70 11.84
C ILE A 157 -17.62 -22.67 11.16
N TYR A 158 -17.21 -23.32 10.08
CA TYR A 158 -18.10 -24.22 9.31
C TYR A 158 -18.71 -25.36 10.14
N SER A 159 -18.09 -25.74 11.22
CA SER A 159 -18.63 -26.74 12.15
C SER A 159 -19.75 -26.20 13.05
N ASN A 160 -19.97 -24.88 13.06
CA ASN A 160 -21.07 -24.31 13.84
C ASN A 160 -22.41 -24.58 13.15
N ARG A 161 -23.12 -25.58 13.66
CA ARG A 161 -24.44 -25.99 13.16
C ARG A 161 -25.56 -24.98 13.42
N TYR A 162 -25.31 -24.01 14.28
CA TYR A 162 -26.32 -23.03 14.70
C TYR A 162 -26.41 -21.83 13.76
N ILE A 163 -25.38 -21.59 12.95
CA ILE A 163 -25.33 -20.48 12.02
C ILE A 163 -25.14 -21.02 10.60
N SER A 164 -26.17 -20.93 9.78
CA SER A 164 -26.18 -21.48 8.41
C SER A 164 -26.18 -20.43 7.31
N ILE A 165 -26.27 -19.14 7.66
CA ILE A 165 -26.47 -18.05 6.71
C ILE A 165 -25.31 -17.05 6.76
N GLY A 166 -25.08 -16.40 5.61
CA GLY A 166 -24.09 -15.37 5.42
C GLY A 166 -22.74 -15.86 4.89
N GLU A 167 -21.85 -14.92 4.62
CA GLU A 167 -20.47 -15.19 4.22
C GLU A 167 -19.68 -15.73 5.43
N ARG A 168 -19.05 -16.87 5.26
CA ARG A 168 -18.35 -17.58 6.33
C ARG A 168 -16.82 -17.48 6.20
N SER A 169 -16.32 -16.84 5.15
CA SER A 169 -14.88 -16.67 5.00
C SER A 169 -14.37 -15.55 5.89
N CYS A 170 -13.25 -15.81 6.57
CA CYS A 170 -12.57 -14.80 7.36
C CYS A 170 -11.79 -13.84 6.44
N PRO A 171 -11.95 -12.52 6.55
CA PRO A 171 -11.14 -11.58 5.78
C PRO A 171 -9.64 -11.73 6.00
N LEU A 172 -9.23 -12.22 7.17
CA LEU A 172 -7.83 -12.47 7.51
C LEU A 172 -7.17 -13.55 6.65
N ASP A 173 -7.93 -14.54 6.15
CA ASP A 173 -7.42 -15.52 5.19
C ASP A 173 -6.87 -14.86 3.94
N TYR A 174 -7.58 -13.82 3.46
CA TYR A 174 -7.17 -13.05 2.29
C TYR A 174 -6.03 -12.10 2.58
N TYR A 175 -5.85 -11.73 3.84
CA TYR A 175 -4.76 -10.86 4.25
C TYR A 175 -3.46 -11.64 4.47
N TYR A 176 -3.52 -12.78 5.13
CA TYR A 176 -2.33 -13.54 5.52
C TYR A 176 -1.98 -14.70 4.59
N ASN A 177 -2.95 -15.46 4.11
CA ASN A 177 -2.66 -16.71 3.39
C ASN A 177 -2.23 -16.49 1.92
N TYR A 178 -2.44 -15.33 1.35
CA TYR A 178 -2.05 -15.03 -0.03
C TYR A 178 -0.66 -14.39 -0.16
N GLY A 179 -0.09 -13.92 0.95
CA GLY A 179 1.20 -13.25 0.96
C GLY A 179 1.12 -11.81 0.48
N TYR A 180 2.23 -11.31 -0.05
CA TYR A 180 2.35 -9.92 -0.48
C TYR A 180 3.22 -9.76 -1.72
N ASN A 181 3.02 -8.68 -2.42
CA ASN A 181 3.85 -8.23 -3.53
C ASN A 181 4.76 -7.09 -3.07
N VAL A 182 5.96 -7.05 -3.62
CA VAL A 182 6.87 -5.91 -3.55
C VAL A 182 7.18 -5.49 -4.98
N ASP A 183 6.75 -4.29 -5.34
CA ASP A 183 7.06 -3.65 -6.61
C ASP A 183 8.13 -2.60 -6.36
N THR A 184 9.29 -2.74 -7.01
CA THR A 184 10.37 -1.76 -6.93
C THR A 184 10.51 -1.10 -8.29
N ASP A 185 10.38 0.22 -8.32
CA ASP A 185 10.58 1.05 -9.51
C ASP A 185 11.83 1.91 -9.36
N ASN A 186 12.63 1.94 -10.42
CA ASN A 186 13.85 2.73 -10.49
C ASN A 186 13.83 3.57 -11.75
N VAL A 187 14.03 4.86 -11.58
CA VAL A 187 14.12 5.82 -12.68
C VAL A 187 15.43 6.58 -12.56
N LEU A 188 16.17 6.62 -13.64
CA LEU A 188 17.38 7.44 -13.77
C LEU A 188 17.30 8.25 -15.07
N ASN A 189 17.48 9.54 -14.94
CA ASN A 189 17.61 10.50 -16.02
C ASN A 189 18.97 11.17 -15.92
N LEU A 190 19.73 11.16 -17.01
CA LEU A 190 21.02 11.83 -17.13
C LEU A 190 20.98 12.70 -18.38
N ASP A 191 21.20 13.99 -18.22
CA ASP A 191 21.38 14.93 -19.32
C ASP A 191 22.78 15.55 -19.23
N LEU A 192 23.45 15.57 -20.37
CA LEU A 192 24.72 16.28 -20.57
C LEU A 192 24.51 17.30 -21.68
N ALA A 193 24.90 18.54 -21.45
CA ALA A 193 24.89 19.57 -22.48
C ALA A 193 26.21 20.34 -22.46
N LEU A 194 26.77 20.55 -23.65
CA LEU A 194 27.94 21.38 -23.88
C LEU A 194 27.52 22.59 -24.71
N GLU A 195 27.66 23.77 -24.13
CA GLU A 195 27.42 25.03 -24.80
C GLU A 195 28.78 25.70 -25.12
N GLN A 196 29.01 26.01 -26.39
CA GLN A 196 30.23 26.67 -26.86
C GLN A 196 29.88 27.98 -27.56
N LYS A 197 30.39 29.12 -27.03
CA LYS A 197 30.36 30.39 -27.73
C LYS A 197 31.43 30.39 -28.83
N LEU A 198 31.02 30.82 -30.01
CA LEU A 198 31.87 30.83 -31.23
C LEU A 198 32.04 32.29 -31.70
N ASP A 199 32.10 33.24 -30.78
CA ASP A 199 32.29 34.65 -31.06
C ASP A 199 33.57 34.94 -31.82
N PHE A 200 34.55 34.04 -31.76
CA PHE A 200 35.78 34.07 -32.51
C PHE A 200 35.59 33.82 -34.04
N ILE A 201 34.44 33.25 -34.42
CA ILE A 201 34.05 33.05 -35.84
C ILE A 201 33.14 34.19 -36.24
N THR A 202 32.07 34.41 -35.46
CA THR A 202 31.06 35.46 -35.70
C THR A 202 30.48 35.91 -34.38
N PRO A 203 30.43 37.21 -34.04
CA PRO A 203 29.87 37.71 -32.82
C PRO A 203 28.42 37.22 -32.59
N GLY A 204 28.14 36.66 -31.44
CA GLY A 204 26.83 36.14 -31.07
C GLY A 204 26.56 34.71 -31.55
N LEU A 205 27.47 34.05 -32.27
CA LEU A 205 27.32 32.65 -32.66
C LEU A 205 27.56 31.75 -31.47
N SER A 206 26.73 30.74 -31.28
CA SER A 206 26.92 29.69 -30.29
C SER A 206 26.48 28.31 -30.82
N MET A 207 27.05 27.26 -30.27
CA MET A 207 26.69 25.86 -30.53
C MET A 207 26.30 25.19 -29.21
N ASN A 208 25.23 24.38 -29.25
CA ASN A 208 24.79 23.57 -28.12
C ASN A 208 24.68 22.11 -28.58
N ILE A 209 25.36 21.23 -27.86
CA ILE A 209 25.31 19.76 -28.07
C ILE A 209 24.70 19.16 -26.80
N LYS A 210 23.63 18.39 -26.93
CA LYS A 210 22.96 17.74 -25.80
C LYS A 210 22.86 16.24 -26.03
N GLY A 211 23.26 15.45 -25.01
CA GLY A 211 23.01 14.03 -24.91
C GLY A 211 22.12 13.74 -23.70
N ALA A 212 21.20 12.81 -23.85
CA ALA A 212 20.31 12.37 -22.77
C ALA A 212 20.29 10.85 -22.70
N TYR A 213 20.31 10.33 -21.47
CA TYR A 213 20.12 8.92 -21.18
C TYR A 213 19.03 8.79 -20.12
N ASN A 214 17.94 8.08 -20.47
CA ASN A 214 16.83 7.85 -19.59
C ASN A 214 16.60 6.34 -19.48
N THR A 215 16.50 5.85 -18.26
CA THR A 215 16.16 4.46 -17.99
C THR A 215 15.10 4.37 -16.91
N ASN A 216 14.22 3.40 -17.09
CA ASN A 216 13.21 3.04 -16.11
C ASN A 216 13.14 1.51 -16.10
N TYR A 217 13.27 0.92 -14.92
CA TYR A 217 13.01 -0.50 -14.77
C TYR A 217 12.22 -0.78 -13.51
N ASN A 218 11.33 -1.78 -13.60
CA ASN A 218 10.48 -2.22 -12.50
C ASN A 218 10.74 -3.70 -12.21
N VAL A 219 10.84 -4.04 -10.93
CA VAL A 219 10.99 -5.42 -10.46
C VAL A 219 9.82 -5.74 -9.55
N LYS A 220 9.05 -6.76 -9.91
CA LYS A 220 7.97 -7.29 -9.10
C LYS A 220 8.36 -8.61 -8.45
N ALA A 221 8.36 -8.65 -7.15
CA ALA A 221 8.58 -9.86 -6.37
C ALA A 221 7.31 -10.22 -5.60
N SER A 222 6.85 -11.47 -5.75
CA SER A 222 5.73 -12.00 -4.98
C SER A 222 6.23 -12.97 -3.91
N ARG A 223 5.69 -12.87 -2.72
CA ARG A 223 6.00 -13.76 -1.61
C ARG A 223 4.71 -14.42 -1.11
N THR A 224 4.75 -15.75 -0.99
CA THR A 224 3.69 -16.56 -0.39
C THR A 224 4.14 -17.06 0.96
N PRO A 225 3.22 -17.26 1.91
CA PRO A 225 3.51 -17.99 3.14
C PRO A 225 3.99 -19.41 2.81
N SER A 226 4.91 -19.90 3.58
CA SER A 226 5.38 -21.32 3.54
C SER A 226 4.56 -22.15 4.48
#